data_ad928c4e4d27736202a9311d88fee055
#
_entry.id   ad928c4e4d27736202a9311d88fee055
#
_cell.length_a   1.000
_cell.length_b   1.000
_cell.length_c   1.000
_cell.angle_alpha   90.00
_cell.angle_beta   90.00
_cell.angle_gamma   90.00
#
_symmetry.space_group_name_H-M   'P 1'
#
loop_
_entity.id
_entity.type
_entity.pdbx_description
1 polymer ?
#
loop_
_entity_poly.entity_id
_entity_poly.type
_entity_poly.pdbx_seq_one_letter_code
_entity_poly.pdbx_strand_id
1 'polypeptide(L)'
;MIQINRREFLKRGAMSSAGFASLPLIGNFTFGQKGPERRGAPKKVLIIGAGLAGLAAGYELAEAGHDVTILEARSRPGGRVLTLREPFADKLYAEAGAARIPANHDQTLRYVKFFNLPLVSFYPNTSQFISFRNGKRNEINWRKFTERVEREVGIELGESTAWFKIAGGNDQLPKAFADKLKDKIIYNAPAVKIAHDTRGVEIVFRQESGFATHKADRLLCALPFSTLKKIEVTPRFSPPKGKIIEGLQYDSASRVMLQCGTRFWETNRSNGFAITDQPAEIWPSTFNQPGTRGILQCYLRGDASLALTAVGESERISRTLSTLDKIFPGASKNFETGATKCWSEDEWAGGAWAHPDAKQIELIVRPEGRVHFAGEHASHHASWMQGAIESGNRAAVEINEAA
;
A
#
# COMPACT_ATOMS: atom_id res chain seq x y z
N MET A 1 11.78 21.03 17.46
CA MET A 1 11.13 20.38 16.31
C MET A 1 9.64 20.26 16.64
N ILE A 2 8.79 21.02 15.96
CA ILE A 2 7.35 21.04 16.23
C ILE A 2 6.76 19.87 15.42
N GLN A 3 6.34 18.82 16.11
CA GLN A 3 5.54 17.76 15.50
C GLN A 3 4.17 18.33 15.15
N ILE A 4 3.94 18.63 13.88
CA ILE A 4 2.59 18.95 13.39
C ILE A 4 1.83 17.63 13.31
N ASN A 5 0.86 17.48 14.17
CA ASN A 5 0.04 16.28 14.20
C ASN A 5 -0.95 16.32 13.00
N ARG A 6 -1.25 15.14 12.43
CA ARG A 6 -2.11 14.92 11.26
C ARG A 6 -3.50 15.59 11.37
N ARG A 7 -3.99 15.80 12.57
CA ARG A 7 -5.27 16.45 12.86
C ARG A 7 -5.24 17.97 12.60
N GLU A 8 -4.10 18.64 12.81
CA GLU A 8 -3.93 20.05 12.42
C GLU A 8 -3.80 20.20 10.92
N PHE A 9 -3.20 19.22 10.24
CA PHE A 9 -3.11 19.16 8.79
C PHE A 9 -4.52 19.07 8.16
N LEU A 10 -5.39 18.19 8.65
CA LEU A 10 -6.77 18.03 8.14
C LEU A 10 -7.64 19.24 8.43
N LYS A 11 -7.51 19.88 9.61
CA LYS A 11 -8.24 21.11 9.93
C LYS A 11 -7.84 22.30 9.06
N ARG A 12 -6.58 22.39 8.66
CA ARG A 12 -6.09 23.45 7.74
C ARG A 12 -6.51 23.22 6.29
N GLY A 13 -6.71 21.96 5.89
CA GLY A 13 -7.25 21.60 4.58
C GLY A 13 -8.73 21.95 4.39
N ALA A 14 -9.53 21.90 5.47
CA ALA A 14 -10.97 22.18 5.42
C ALA A 14 -11.33 23.68 5.40
N MET A 15 -10.39 24.60 5.68
CA MET A 15 -10.65 26.04 5.71
C MET A 15 -10.25 26.82 4.45
N SER A 16 -9.77 26.17 3.39
CA SER A 16 -9.34 26.85 2.15
C SER A 16 -10.24 26.59 0.95
N SER A 17 -11.54 26.40 1.13
CA SER A 17 -12.50 26.24 0.03
C SER A 17 -13.00 27.57 -0.60
N ALA A 18 -12.33 28.69 -0.37
CA ALA A 18 -12.64 29.96 -1.02
C ALA A 18 -11.39 30.49 -1.72
N GLY A 19 -11.28 30.28 -3.04
CA GLY A 19 -10.32 30.97 -3.89
C GLY A 19 -9.33 30.09 -4.65
N PHE A 20 -9.79 29.10 -5.41
CA PHE A 20 -8.97 28.48 -6.46
C PHE A 20 -9.53 28.84 -7.83
N ALA A 21 -8.80 29.72 -8.53
CA ALA A 21 -8.95 29.89 -9.97
C ALA A 21 -8.56 28.56 -10.65
N SER A 22 -9.51 27.99 -11.34
CA SER A 22 -9.51 26.95 -12.35
C SER A 22 -8.16 26.36 -12.76
N LEU A 23 -7.68 25.35 -12.05
CA LEU A 23 -7.08 24.20 -12.72
C LEU A 23 -8.22 23.48 -13.47
N PRO A 24 -7.99 22.97 -14.69
CA PRO A 24 -9.05 22.25 -15.39
C PRO A 24 -9.54 21.13 -14.48
N LEU A 25 -10.82 21.20 -14.15
CA LEU A 25 -11.57 20.14 -13.48
C LEU A 25 -11.13 18.82 -14.13
N ILE A 26 -10.55 17.94 -13.33
CA ILE A 26 -10.44 16.53 -13.68
C ILE A 26 -11.89 16.12 -13.91
N GLY A 27 -12.29 16.09 -15.18
CA GLY A 27 -13.65 15.75 -15.57
C GLY A 27 -14.00 14.44 -14.88
N ASN A 28 -15.23 14.29 -14.45
CA ASN A 28 -15.80 13.01 -14.02
C ASN A 28 -15.55 12.01 -15.13
N PHE A 29 -14.43 11.30 -15.08
CA PHE A 29 -14.12 10.23 -15.99
C PHE A 29 -15.08 9.09 -15.66
N THR A 30 -16.24 9.08 -16.28
CA THR A 30 -17.04 7.89 -16.49
C THR A 30 -16.24 6.99 -17.42
N PHE A 31 -15.30 6.24 -16.87
CA PHE A 31 -14.66 5.15 -17.58
C PHE A 31 -15.76 4.11 -17.84
N GLY A 32 -16.30 4.12 -19.04
CA GLY A 32 -17.06 3.01 -19.57
C GLY A 32 -16.18 1.75 -19.56
N GLN A 33 -16.75 0.60 -19.87
CA GLN A 33 -16.07 -0.70 -19.96
C GLN A 33 -14.92 -0.76 -21.00
N LYS A 34 -14.64 0.36 -21.71
CA LYS A 34 -13.49 0.53 -22.61
C LYS A 34 -12.46 1.40 -21.92
N GLY A 35 -11.19 1.00 -22.00
CA GLY A 35 -10.03 1.81 -21.57
C GLY A 35 -10.02 3.18 -22.29
N PRO A 36 -9.13 4.11 -21.88
CA PRO A 36 -9.08 5.43 -22.49
C PRO A 36 -8.78 5.31 -23.98
N GLU A 37 -9.49 6.10 -24.80
CA GLU A 37 -9.16 6.18 -26.23
C GLU A 37 -7.75 6.73 -26.40
N ARG A 38 -6.96 6.06 -27.26
CA ARG A 38 -5.62 6.50 -27.56
C ARG A 38 -5.66 7.88 -28.24
N ARG A 39 -4.87 8.79 -27.69
CA ARG A 39 -4.60 10.09 -28.30
C ARG A 39 -3.22 10.07 -28.97
N GLY A 40 -3.22 10.28 -30.28
CA GLY A 40 -2.00 10.31 -31.09
C GLY A 40 -1.47 8.94 -31.48
N ALA A 41 -0.21 8.89 -31.90
CA ALA A 41 0.50 7.67 -32.28
C ALA A 41 0.76 6.75 -31.08
N PRO A 42 0.86 5.42 -31.27
CA PRO A 42 1.30 4.53 -30.21
C PRO A 42 2.68 4.93 -29.70
N LYS A 43 2.84 4.95 -28.38
CA LYS A 43 4.12 5.24 -27.70
C LYS A 43 4.68 3.96 -27.11
N LYS A 44 6.00 3.85 -27.06
CA LYS A 44 6.71 2.90 -26.22
C LYS A 44 6.78 3.47 -24.81
N VAL A 45 6.15 2.81 -23.85
CA VAL A 45 6.08 3.28 -22.46
C VAL A 45 6.76 2.26 -21.56
N LEU A 46 7.80 2.70 -20.88
CA LEU A 46 8.46 1.90 -19.85
C LEU A 46 7.93 2.31 -18.47
N ILE A 47 7.61 1.33 -17.64
CA ILE A 47 7.16 1.52 -16.27
C ILE A 47 8.15 0.83 -15.34
N ILE A 48 8.64 1.52 -14.32
CA ILE A 48 9.45 0.91 -13.27
C ILE A 48 8.64 0.75 -11.99
N GLY A 49 8.44 -0.52 -11.60
CA GLY A 49 7.65 -0.97 -10.46
C GLY A 49 6.28 -1.54 -10.83
N ALA A 50 6.06 -2.82 -10.53
CA ALA A 50 4.77 -3.51 -10.64
C ALA A 50 3.97 -3.47 -9.32
N GLY A 51 4.01 -2.35 -8.60
CA GLY A 51 3.04 -2.00 -7.56
C GLY A 51 1.68 -1.62 -8.19
N LEU A 52 0.64 -1.38 -7.36
CA LEU A 52 -0.69 -1.04 -7.88
C LEU A 52 -0.69 0.20 -8.79
N ALA A 53 0.17 1.19 -8.54
CA ALA A 53 0.28 2.37 -9.39
C ALA A 53 0.79 2.02 -10.80
N GLY A 54 1.90 1.28 -10.88
CA GLY A 54 2.47 0.87 -12.17
C GLY A 54 1.58 -0.12 -12.92
N LEU A 55 0.94 -1.04 -12.20
CA LEU A 55 0.02 -2.01 -12.79
C LEU A 55 -1.25 -1.36 -13.33
N ALA A 56 -1.87 -0.44 -12.59
CA ALA A 56 -3.05 0.29 -13.04
C ALA A 56 -2.72 1.15 -14.27
N ALA A 57 -1.62 1.90 -14.23
CA ALA A 57 -1.17 2.69 -15.38
C ALA A 57 -0.83 1.81 -16.59
N GLY A 58 -0.12 0.71 -16.37
CA GLY A 58 0.25 -0.21 -17.44
C GLY A 58 -0.97 -0.85 -18.11
N TYR A 59 -1.99 -1.20 -17.33
CA TYR A 59 -3.25 -1.71 -17.83
C TYR A 59 -3.97 -0.66 -18.71
N GLU A 60 -4.19 0.54 -18.19
CA GLU A 60 -4.88 1.61 -18.93
C GLU A 60 -4.13 2.01 -20.21
N LEU A 61 -2.80 2.09 -20.18
CA LEU A 61 -1.97 2.39 -21.35
C LEU A 61 -2.00 1.27 -22.39
N ALA A 62 -1.97 0.01 -21.96
CA ALA A 62 -2.06 -1.13 -22.86
C ALA A 62 -3.44 -1.21 -23.52
N GLU A 63 -4.53 -0.97 -22.77
CA GLU A 63 -5.90 -0.90 -23.33
C GLU A 63 -6.03 0.28 -24.33
N ALA A 64 -5.34 1.39 -24.09
CA ALA A 64 -5.26 2.49 -25.05
C ALA A 64 -4.41 2.15 -26.29
N GLY A 65 -3.74 1.00 -26.33
CA GLY A 65 -2.96 0.54 -27.48
C GLY A 65 -1.53 1.10 -27.54
N HIS A 66 -0.94 1.47 -26.40
CA HIS A 66 0.48 1.76 -26.29
C HIS A 66 1.30 0.48 -26.11
N ASP A 67 2.56 0.51 -26.51
CA ASP A 67 3.54 -0.56 -26.28
C ASP A 67 4.13 -0.41 -24.88
N VAL A 68 3.67 -1.22 -23.93
CA VAL A 68 4.01 -1.12 -22.50
C VAL A 68 4.97 -2.21 -22.10
N THR A 69 6.04 -1.83 -21.39
CA THR A 69 6.93 -2.76 -20.67
C THR A 69 7.01 -2.32 -19.20
N ILE A 70 6.90 -3.26 -18.27
CA ILE A 70 6.99 -3.02 -16.83
C ILE A 70 8.20 -3.77 -16.27
N LEU A 71 9.11 -3.08 -15.59
CA LEU A 71 10.23 -3.68 -14.87
C LEU A 71 9.87 -3.79 -13.39
N GLU A 72 9.95 -4.97 -12.81
CA GLU A 72 9.72 -5.23 -11.39
C GLU A 72 10.96 -5.85 -10.75
N ALA A 73 11.40 -5.28 -9.63
CA ALA A 73 12.60 -5.75 -8.94
C ALA A 73 12.41 -7.10 -8.25
N ARG A 74 11.19 -7.44 -7.87
CA ARG A 74 10.83 -8.71 -7.21
C ARG A 74 10.41 -9.76 -8.23
N SER A 75 10.28 -11.00 -7.74
CA SER A 75 9.68 -12.12 -8.51
C SER A 75 8.14 -12.10 -8.50
N ARG A 76 7.51 -11.06 -7.94
CA ARG A 76 6.05 -10.96 -7.79
C ARG A 76 5.53 -9.53 -8.00
N PRO A 77 4.29 -9.36 -8.45
CA PRO A 77 3.63 -8.06 -8.50
C PRO A 77 3.16 -7.60 -7.12
N GLY A 78 2.65 -6.37 -7.03
CA GLY A 78 1.90 -5.83 -5.90
C GLY A 78 2.70 -4.95 -4.96
N GLY A 79 4.03 -5.01 -4.97
CA GLY A 79 4.87 -4.18 -4.10
C GLY A 79 4.49 -4.34 -2.63
N ARG A 80 3.92 -3.26 -2.02
CA ARG A 80 3.45 -3.20 -0.62
C ARG A 80 2.07 -3.84 -0.37
N VAL A 81 1.42 -4.40 -1.37
CA VAL A 81 0.29 -5.33 -1.23
C VAL A 81 0.86 -6.74 -1.20
N LEU A 82 0.79 -7.39 -0.06
CA LEU A 82 1.38 -8.69 0.19
C LEU A 82 0.52 -9.50 1.15
N THR A 83 0.06 -10.65 0.68
CA THR A 83 -0.63 -11.66 1.48
C THR A 83 0.31 -12.84 1.70
N LEU A 84 0.57 -13.19 2.96
CA LEU A 84 1.35 -14.37 3.33
C LEU A 84 0.42 -15.55 3.55
N ARG A 85 0.82 -16.72 3.02
CA ARG A 85 0.16 -18.00 3.21
C ARG A 85 1.04 -18.96 3.99
N GLU A 86 2.33 -18.93 3.74
CA GLU A 86 3.31 -19.61 4.57
C GLU A 86 3.74 -18.73 5.75
N PRO A 87 3.99 -19.33 6.92
CA PRO A 87 4.01 -20.77 7.26
C PRO A 87 2.67 -21.31 7.80
N PHE A 88 1.52 -20.73 7.43
CA PHE A 88 0.22 -21.00 8.02
C PHE A 88 -0.39 -22.30 7.51
N ALA A 89 -0.97 -23.08 8.43
CA ALA A 89 -1.69 -24.30 8.13
C ALA A 89 -3.10 -24.04 7.57
N ASP A 90 -3.78 -25.08 7.09
CA ASP A 90 -5.19 -25.06 6.68
C ASP A 90 -5.51 -24.02 5.58
N LYS A 91 -4.52 -23.65 4.75
CA LYS A 91 -4.64 -22.60 3.72
C LYS A 91 -5.03 -21.23 4.31
N LEU A 92 -4.78 -21.00 5.59
CA LEU A 92 -4.96 -19.71 6.22
C LEU A 92 -3.99 -18.68 5.61
N TYR A 93 -4.35 -17.41 5.71
CA TYR A 93 -3.55 -16.33 5.19
C TYR A 93 -3.70 -15.05 6.02
N ALA A 94 -2.71 -14.19 5.93
CA ALA A 94 -2.72 -12.89 6.58
C ALA A 94 -2.11 -11.80 5.70
N GLU A 95 -2.62 -10.58 5.83
CA GLU A 95 -2.11 -9.42 5.08
C GLU A 95 -0.86 -8.87 5.75
N ALA A 96 0.30 -9.10 5.16
CA ALA A 96 1.56 -8.51 5.61
C ALA A 96 1.72 -7.05 5.16
N GLY A 97 0.94 -6.63 4.16
CA GLY A 97 0.91 -5.28 3.61
C GLY A 97 -0.43 -4.56 3.80
N ALA A 98 -0.92 -3.93 2.73
CA ALA A 98 -2.21 -3.25 2.71
C ALA A 98 -3.35 -4.23 3.01
N ALA A 99 -4.10 -3.98 4.10
CA ALA A 99 -5.05 -4.94 4.64
C ALA A 99 -6.52 -4.52 4.48
N ARG A 100 -6.79 -3.24 4.28
CA ARG A 100 -8.14 -2.67 4.38
C ARG A 100 -8.53 -1.92 3.12
N ILE A 101 -9.80 -2.02 2.74
CA ILE A 101 -10.43 -1.29 1.64
C ILE A 101 -11.66 -0.59 2.20
N PRO A 102 -11.60 0.71 2.53
CA PRO A 102 -12.77 1.50 2.90
C PRO A 102 -13.79 1.59 1.76
N ALA A 103 -15.08 1.69 2.10
CA ALA A 103 -16.18 1.76 1.13
C ALA A 103 -16.13 3.01 0.22
N ASN A 104 -15.44 4.07 0.63
CA ASN A 104 -15.23 5.28 -0.16
C ASN A 104 -13.98 5.22 -1.07
N HIS A 105 -13.29 4.09 -1.14
CA HIS A 105 -12.17 3.88 -2.05
C HIS A 105 -12.65 3.42 -3.44
N ASP A 106 -13.27 4.31 -4.15
CA ASP A 106 -13.99 4.08 -5.42
C ASP A 106 -13.12 3.46 -6.51
N GLN A 107 -11.87 3.94 -6.70
CA GLN A 107 -10.96 3.40 -7.72
C GLN A 107 -10.52 1.98 -7.38
N THR A 108 -10.23 1.71 -6.11
CA THR A 108 -9.89 0.35 -5.65
C THR A 108 -11.07 -0.59 -5.86
N LEU A 109 -12.26 -0.19 -5.41
CA LEU A 109 -13.49 -0.99 -5.53
C LEU A 109 -13.92 -1.19 -6.98
N ARG A 110 -13.68 -0.20 -7.85
CA ARG A 110 -13.92 -0.33 -9.30
C ARG A 110 -13.14 -1.50 -9.89
N TYR A 111 -11.84 -1.60 -9.62
CA TYR A 111 -11.02 -2.70 -10.14
C TYR A 111 -11.30 -4.03 -9.44
N VAL A 112 -11.60 -4.03 -8.15
CA VAL A 112 -12.07 -5.24 -7.44
C VAL A 112 -13.31 -5.81 -8.12
N LYS A 113 -14.29 -4.96 -8.44
CA LYS A 113 -15.49 -5.34 -9.19
C LYS A 113 -15.17 -5.77 -10.62
N PHE A 114 -14.32 -5.03 -11.33
CA PHE A 114 -13.94 -5.33 -12.70
C PHE A 114 -13.30 -6.72 -12.85
N PHE A 115 -12.45 -7.09 -11.89
CA PHE A 115 -11.80 -8.40 -11.85
C PHE A 115 -12.64 -9.48 -11.15
N ASN A 116 -13.89 -9.19 -10.77
CA ASN A 116 -14.79 -10.10 -10.06
C ASN A 116 -14.17 -10.69 -8.78
N LEU A 117 -13.40 -9.90 -8.03
CA LEU A 117 -12.78 -10.32 -6.79
C LEU A 117 -13.79 -10.25 -5.63
N PRO A 118 -14.01 -11.34 -4.88
CA PRO A 118 -15.02 -11.35 -3.83
C PRO A 118 -14.57 -10.52 -2.62
N LEU A 119 -15.43 -9.63 -2.15
CA LEU A 119 -15.22 -8.82 -0.96
C LEU A 119 -15.87 -9.47 0.26
N VAL A 120 -15.18 -9.38 1.40
CA VAL A 120 -15.72 -9.72 2.72
C VAL A 120 -15.45 -8.56 3.68
N SER A 121 -16.30 -8.44 4.73
CA SER A 121 -16.11 -7.43 5.77
C SER A 121 -14.78 -7.59 6.47
N PHE A 122 -14.08 -6.48 6.72
CA PHE A 122 -12.86 -6.48 7.51
C PHE A 122 -13.16 -6.55 9.01
N TYR A 123 -14.18 -5.85 9.47
CA TYR A 123 -14.62 -5.86 10.86
C TYR A 123 -15.90 -6.68 11.05
N PRO A 124 -16.07 -7.31 12.22
CA PRO A 124 -17.30 -8.02 12.55
C PRO A 124 -18.44 -7.04 12.91
N ASN A 125 -19.67 -7.47 12.70
CA ASN A 125 -20.88 -6.76 13.14
C ASN A 125 -21.19 -6.96 14.64
N THR A 126 -20.24 -7.52 15.40
CA THR A 126 -20.42 -7.82 16.82
C THR A 126 -19.96 -6.65 17.69
N SER A 127 -20.50 -6.57 18.89
CA SER A 127 -20.40 -5.38 19.75
C SER A 127 -19.21 -5.35 20.70
N GLN A 128 -18.35 -6.37 20.73
CA GLN A 128 -17.31 -6.48 21.77
C GLN A 128 -15.91 -6.47 21.18
N PHE A 129 -15.29 -5.31 21.32
CA PHE A 129 -13.89 -5.06 21.01
C PHE A 129 -13.09 -4.88 22.29
N ILE A 130 -11.79 -5.09 22.24
CA ILE A 130 -10.91 -4.91 23.39
C ILE A 130 -10.17 -3.59 23.29
N SER A 131 -10.09 -2.89 24.43
CA SER A 131 -9.14 -1.81 24.64
C SER A 131 -8.18 -2.22 25.75
N PHE A 132 -6.88 -2.23 25.45
CA PHE A 132 -5.84 -2.50 26.44
C PHE A 132 -4.92 -1.29 26.57
N ARG A 133 -5.02 -0.59 27.69
CA ARG A 133 -4.28 0.66 27.94
C ARG A 133 -3.75 0.73 29.36
N ASN A 134 -2.46 1.09 29.51
CA ASN A 134 -1.79 1.20 30.79
C ASN A 134 -2.01 -0.06 31.66
N GLY A 135 -1.91 -1.25 31.04
CA GLY A 135 -2.11 -2.53 31.70
C GLY A 135 -3.59 -2.87 32.03
N LYS A 136 -4.55 -2.03 31.66
CA LYS A 136 -5.98 -2.26 31.91
C LYS A 136 -6.69 -2.72 30.65
N ARG A 137 -7.34 -3.90 30.75
CA ARG A 137 -8.19 -4.48 29.70
C ARG A 137 -9.65 -4.08 29.94
N ASN A 138 -10.26 -3.49 28.91
CA ASN A 138 -11.69 -3.09 28.93
C ASN A 138 -12.38 -3.60 27.68
N GLU A 139 -13.63 -3.96 27.80
CA GLU A 139 -14.51 -4.20 26.66
C GLU A 139 -15.11 -2.88 26.20
N ILE A 140 -15.10 -2.65 24.91
CA ILE A 140 -15.62 -1.45 24.28
C ILE A 140 -16.53 -1.81 23.10
N ASN A 141 -17.52 -0.98 22.82
CA ASN A 141 -18.39 -1.16 21.66
C ASN A 141 -17.73 -0.63 20.37
N TRP A 142 -18.37 -0.88 19.24
CA TRP A 142 -17.93 -0.43 17.91
C TRP A 142 -17.64 1.08 17.89
N ARG A 143 -18.54 1.92 18.37
CA ARG A 143 -18.36 3.37 18.37
C ARG A 143 -17.08 3.80 19.09
N LYS A 144 -16.84 3.30 20.31
CA LYS A 144 -15.61 3.61 21.05
C LYS A 144 -14.36 3.05 20.37
N PHE A 145 -14.48 1.89 19.70
CA PHE A 145 -13.39 1.31 18.94
C PHE A 145 -13.05 2.20 17.74
N THR A 146 -14.02 2.58 16.92
CA THR A 146 -13.82 3.45 15.75
C THR A 146 -13.28 4.83 16.12
N GLU A 147 -13.85 5.50 17.14
CA GLU A 147 -13.33 6.78 17.64
C GLU A 147 -11.84 6.71 18.01
N ARG A 148 -11.36 5.55 18.46
CA ARG A 148 -9.94 5.34 18.77
C ARG A 148 -9.12 5.05 17.53
N VAL A 149 -9.59 4.21 16.64
CA VAL A 149 -8.93 3.95 15.36
C VAL A 149 -8.78 5.26 14.60
N GLU A 150 -9.80 6.10 14.52
CA GLU A 150 -9.75 7.43 13.90
C GLU A 150 -8.69 8.32 14.51
N ARG A 151 -8.66 8.38 15.84
CA ARG A 151 -7.71 9.22 16.58
C ARG A 151 -6.26 8.77 16.38
N GLU A 152 -6.02 7.47 16.36
CA GLU A 152 -4.67 6.90 16.37
C GLU A 152 -4.15 6.55 14.98
N VAL A 153 -5.05 6.19 14.07
CA VAL A 153 -4.74 5.88 12.67
C VAL A 153 -4.95 7.10 11.77
N GLY A 154 -5.70 8.11 12.25
CA GLY A 154 -6.00 9.32 11.51
C GLY A 154 -6.91 9.08 10.31
N ILE A 155 -7.77 8.06 10.39
CA ILE A 155 -8.71 7.67 9.36
C ILE A 155 -10.11 7.98 9.90
N GLU A 156 -10.87 8.83 9.22
CA GLU A 156 -12.27 9.03 9.53
C GLU A 156 -13.06 7.80 9.13
N LEU A 157 -13.46 7.01 10.12
CA LEU A 157 -14.23 5.78 9.92
C LEU A 157 -15.73 6.04 9.80
N GLY A 158 -16.24 7.18 10.03
CA GLY A 158 -17.67 7.49 10.02
C GLY A 158 -18.55 6.36 10.59
N GLU A 159 -19.66 6.65 11.20
CA GLU A 159 -20.54 5.62 11.84
C GLU A 159 -21.02 4.53 10.86
N SER A 160 -21.05 4.81 9.58
CA SER A 160 -21.57 3.93 8.51
C SER A 160 -20.54 3.42 7.53
N THR A 161 -19.23 3.68 7.72
CA THR A 161 -18.23 3.28 6.75
C THR A 161 -17.98 1.78 6.84
N ALA A 162 -18.38 1.04 5.80
CA ALA A 162 -18.03 -0.36 5.66
C ALA A 162 -16.56 -0.50 5.24
N TRP A 163 -15.90 -1.50 5.80
CA TRP A 163 -14.50 -1.83 5.53
C TRP A 163 -14.42 -3.24 5.01
N PHE A 164 -13.66 -3.42 3.94
CA PHE A 164 -13.56 -4.68 3.23
C PHE A 164 -12.11 -5.17 3.15
N LYS A 165 -11.98 -6.44 2.83
CA LYS A 165 -10.79 -7.10 2.29
C LYS A 165 -11.23 -8.05 1.18
N ILE A 166 -10.30 -8.43 0.30
CA ILE A 166 -10.57 -9.43 -0.73
C ILE A 166 -10.47 -10.82 -0.09
N ALA A 167 -11.51 -11.65 -0.28
CA ALA A 167 -11.49 -13.03 0.18
C ALA A 167 -10.38 -13.79 -0.56
N GLY A 168 -9.54 -14.53 0.18
CA GLY A 168 -8.36 -15.19 -0.38
C GLY A 168 -7.09 -14.33 -0.40
N GLY A 169 -7.19 -13.03 -0.05
CA GLY A 169 -6.07 -12.10 0.09
C GLY A 169 -6.11 -10.92 -0.87
N ASN A 170 -5.67 -9.76 -0.39
CA ASN A 170 -5.65 -8.52 -1.17
C ASN A 170 -4.64 -8.57 -2.33
N ASP A 171 -3.66 -9.50 -2.27
CA ASP A 171 -2.69 -9.72 -3.36
C ASP A 171 -3.33 -10.24 -4.65
N GLN A 172 -4.59 -10.67 -4.61
CA GLN A 172 -5.34 -11.03 -5.81
C GLN A 172 -5.56 -9.82 -6.73
N LEU A 173 -5.69 -8.61 -6.19
CA LEU A 173 -5.87 -7.41 -7.01
C LEU A 173 -4.65 -7.12 -7.90
N PRO A 174 -3.42 -6.98 -7.38
CA PRO A 174 -2.25 -6.82 -8.25
C PRO A 174 -1.98 -8.04 -9.14
N LYS A 175 -2.31 -9.26 -8.71
CA LYS A 175 -2.22 -10.46 -9.55
C LYS A 175 -3.17 -10.40 -10.74
N ALA A 176 -4.42 -9.97 -10.54
CA ALA A 176 -5.40 -9.83 -11.60
C ALA A 176 -4.97 -8.80 -12.67
N PHE A 177 -4.36 -7.69 -12.26
CA PHE A 177 -3.72 -6.76 -13.19
C PHE A 177 -2.56 -7.43 -13.94
N ALA A 178 -1.68 -8.12 -13.21
CA ALA A 178 -0.51 -8.78 -13.79
C ALA A 178 -0.93 -9.86 -14.80
N ASP A 179 -2.01 -10.59 -14.56
CA ASP A 179 -2.57 -11.58 -15.48
C ASP A 179 -3.05 -10.94 -16.80
N LYS A 180 -3.56 -9.70 -16.76
CA LYS A 180 -3.89 -8.94 -17.97
C LYS A 180 -2.66 -8.43 -18.71
N LEU A 181 -1.56 -8.25 -18.00
CA LEU A 181 -0.30 -7.68 -18.49
C LEU A 181 0.82 -8.71 -18.68
N LYS A 182 0.50 -10.01 -18.72
CA LYS A 182 1.44 -11.15 -18.67
C LYS A 182 2.80 -10.89 -19.34
N ASP A 183 2.79 -10.68 -20.65
CA ASP A 183 3.98 -10.60 -21.47
C ASP A 183 4.66 -9.22 -21.42
N LYS A 184 4.12 -8.32 -20.63
CA LYS A 184 4.59 -6.94 -20.48
C LYS A 184 5.38 -6.70 -19.20
N ILE A 185 5.45 -7.68 -18.29
CA ILE A 185 6.14 -7.56 -17.00
C ILE A 185 7.41 -8.40 -16.99
N ILE A 186 8.53 -7.74 -16.76
CA ILE A 186 9.84 -8.38 -16.55
C ILE A 186 10.13 -8.35 -15.06
N TYR A 187 10.08 -9.51 -14.43
CA TYR A 187 10.38 -9.69 -13.01
C TYR A 187 11.89 -9.86 -12.78
N ASN A 188 12.32 -9.72 -11.50
CA ASN A 188 13.74 -9.77 -11.09
C ASN A 188 14.62 -8.79 -11.88
N ALA A 189 14.05 -7.64 -12.23
CA ALA A 189 14.63 -6.63 -13.11
C ALA A 189 14.73 -5.26 -12.40
N PRO A 190 15.51 -5.13 -11.30
CA PRO A 190 15.69 -3.87 -10.62
C PRO A 190 16.39 -2.84 -11.51
N ALA A 191 15.74 -1.67 -11.70
CA ALA A 191 16.33 -0.54 -12.38
C ALA A 191 17.49 0.03 -11.54
N VAL A 192 18.62 0.31 -12.20
CA VAL A 192 19.84 0.84 -11.55
C VAL A 192 20.23 2.21 -12.11
N LYS A 193 19.81 2.53 -13.33
CA LYS A 193 20.09 3.84 -13.96
C LYS A 193 18.93 4.28 -14.85
N ILE A 194 18.63 5.56 -14.80
CA ILE A 194 17.66 6.24 -15.65
C ILE A 194 18.43 7.31 -16.43
N ALA A 195 18.41 7.24 -17.77
CA ALA A 195 18.83 8.33 -18.62
C ALA A 195 17.63 8.87 -19.38
N HIS A 196 17.49 10.19 -19.49
CA HIS A 196 16.38 10.82 -20.20
C HIS A 196 16.81 12.09 -20.93
N ASP A 197 16.23 12.35 -22.09
CA ASP A 197 16.44 13.57 -22.86
C ASP A 197 15.14 14.00 -23.59
N THR A 198 15.24 14.92 -24.53
CA THR A 198 14.10 15.37 -25.34
C THR A 198 13.59 14.31 -26.33
N ARG A 199 14.36 13.28 -26.63
CA ARG A 199 14.04 12.23 -27.61
C ARG A 199 13.40 11.01 -26.97
N GLY A 200 13.82 10.65 -25.73
CA GLY A 200 13.31 9.43 -25.07
C GLY A 200 13.92 9.21 -23.69
N VAL A 201 13.75 7.98 -23.25
CA VAL A 201 14.29 7.49 -21.98
C VAL A 201 15.02 6.17 -22.21
N GLU A 202 16.05 5.93 -21.40
CA GLU A 202 16.82 4.70 -21.38
C GLU A 202 17.00 4.23 -19.94
N ILE A 203 16.67 2.98 -19.68
CA ILE A 203 16.77 2.38 -18.34
C ILE A 203 17.74 1.23 -18.39
N VAL A 204 18.76 1.27 -17.53
CA VAL A 204 19.62 0.11 -17.26
C VAL A 204 19.05 -0.62 -16.05
N PHE A 205 18.89 -1.91 -16.16
CA PHE A 205 18.38 -2.79 -15.10
C PHE A 205 19.20 -4.07 -15.00
N ARG A 206 19.19 -4.68 -13.84
CA ARG A 206 19.92 -5.92 -13.58
C ARG A 206 19.06 -7.12 -13.94
N GLN A 207 19.68 -8.16 -14.49
CA GLN A 207 19.12 -9.49 -14.73
C GLN A 207 20.12 -10.56 -14.24
N GLU A 208 19.75 -11.82 -14.25
CA GLU A 208 20.66 -12.91 -13.88
C GLU A 208 21.92 -12.94 -14.75
N SER A 209 21.79 -12.65 -16.05
CA SER A 209 22.89 -12.61 -17.03
C SER A 209 23.73 -11.33 -16.99
N GLY A 210 23.46 -10.39 -16.08
CA GLY A 210 24.14 -9.10 -16.00
C GLY A 210 23.21 -7.92 -16.16
N PHE A 211 23.65 -6.86 -16.85
CA PHE A 211 22.85 -5.66 -17.07
C PHE A 211 22.23 -5.67 -18.47
N ALA A 212 20.98 -5.25 -18.55
CA ALA A 212 20.27 -5.02 -19.79
C ALA A 212 19.79 -3.56 -19.87
N THR A 213 19.48 -3.13 -21.07
CA THR A 213 19.03 -1.76 -21.34
C THR A 213 17.70 -1.79 -22.10
N HIS A 214 16.75 -0.96 -21.70
CA HIS A 214 15.49 -0.76 -22.40
C HIS A 214 15.29 0.72 -22.74
N LYS A 215 14.88 1.01 -23.99
CA LYS A 215 14.59 2.36 -24.48
C LYS A 215 13.12 2.53 -24.76
N ALA A 216 12.59 3.70 -24.42
CA ALA A 216 11.18 4.02 -24.62
C ALA A 216 10.99 5.52 -24.91
N ASP A 217 9.77 5.88 -25.35
CA ASP A 217 9.40 7.29 -25.57
C ASP A 217 9.09 8.02 -24.28
N ARG A 218 8.55 7.29 -23.30
CA ARG A 218 8.14 7.80 -21.97
C ARG A 218 8.48 6.79 -20.87
N LEU A 219 8.79 7.31 -19.70
CA LEU A 219 8.98 6.55 -18.47
C LEU A 219 7.88 6.91 -17.47
N LEU A 220 7.26 5.89 -16.87
CA LEU A 220 6.53 6.04 -15.62
C LEU A 220 7.36 5.48 -14.46
N CYS A 221 7.79 6.35 -13.57
CA CYS A 221 8.40 5.96 -12.31
C CYS A 221 7.32 5.70 -11.26
N ALA A 222 7.05 4.42 -10.99
CA ALA A 222 6.06 3.97 -10.00
C ALA A 222 6.73 3.41 -8.72
N LEU A 223 7.94 3.86 -8.44
CA LEU A 223 8.74 3.48 -7.27
C LEU A 223 8.48 4.40 -6.07
N PRO A 224 8.56 3.89 -4.83
CA PRO A 224 8.69 4.74 -3.66
C PRO A 224 9.95 5.62 -3.77
N PHE A 225 9.89 6.88 -3.32
CA PHE A 225 11.06 7.76 -3.37
C PHE A 225 12.19 7.28 -2.45
N SER A 226 11.86 6.54 -1.40
CA SER A 226 12.85 5.82 -0.56
C SER A 226 13.75 4.86 -1.36
N THR A 227 13.27 4.35 -2.51
CA THR A 227 14.03 3.49 -3.41
C THR A 227 14.55 4.25 -4.63
N LEU A 228 13.77 5.18 -5.19
CA LEU A 228 14.17 5.99 -6.35
C LEU A 228 15.46 6.77 -6.10
N LYS A 229 15.67 7.32 -4.90
CA LYS A 229 16.90 8.04 -4.54
C LYS A 229 18.18 7.20 -4.63
N LYS A 230 18.06 5.87 -4.71
CA LYS A 230 19.20 4.95 -4.87
C LYS A 230 19.56 4.69 -6.34
N ILE A 231 18.76 5.19 -7.29
CA ILE A 231 18.94 5.00 -8.72
C ILE A 231 19.69 6.18 -9.31
N GLU A 232 20.71 5.91 -10.12
CA GLU A 232 21.41 6.95 -10.86
C GLU A 232 20.49 7.59 -11.92
N VAL A 233 20.37 8.92 -11.95
CA VAL A 233 19.55 9.64 -12.92
C VAL A 233 20.39 10.64 -13.68
N THR A 234 20.37 10.60 -15.02
CA THR A 234 21.16 11.44 -15.93
C THR A 234 20.28 12.01 -17.07
N PRO A 235 20.20 13.34 -17.25
CA PRO A 235 20.59 14.34 -16.29
C PRO A 235 19.79 14.24 -14.99
N ARG A 236 20.28 14.81 -13.90
CA ARG A 236 19.53 14.85 -12.63
C ARG A 236 18.19 15.57 -12.85
N PHE A 237 17.17 15.15 -12.10
CA PHE A 237 15.92 15.87 -12.03
C PHE A 237 16.13 17.32 -11.55
N SER A 238 15.14 18.18 -11.76
CA SER A 238 15.18 19.56 -11.28
C SER A 238 15.48 19.63 -9.78
N PRO A 239 16.16 20.68 -9.28
CA PRO A 239 16.50 20.79 -7.86
C PRO A 239 15.30 20.65 -6.92
N PRO A 240 14.09 21.20 -7.21
CA PRO A 240 12.91 20.96 -6.37
C PRO A 240 12.49 19.49 -6.33
N LYS A 241 12.50 18.80 -7.47
CA LYS A 241 12.17 17.38 -7.57
C LYS A 241 13.20 16.53 -6.82
N GLY A 242 14.48 16.77 -7.02
CA GLY A 242 15.56 16.07 -6.33
C GLY A 242 15.45 16.21 -4.81
N LYS A 243 15.17 17.42 -4.31
CA LYS A 243 14.98 17.66 -2.87
C LYS A 243 13.83 16.87 -2.28
N ILE A 244 12.72 16.70 -3.01
CA ILE A 244 11.58 15.90 -2.54
C ILE A 244 11.92 14.41 -2.57
N ILE A 245 12.56 13.93 -3.62
CA ILE A 245 12.98 12.52 -3.72
C ILE A 245 13.88 12.14 -2.54
N GLU A 246 14.83 13.00 -2.17
CA GLU A 246 15.73 12.77 -1.05
C GLU A 246 15.05 12.88 0.31
N GLY A 247 14.13 13.83 0.47
CA GLY A 247 13.59 14.26 1.77
C GLY A 247 12.23 13.68 2.15
N LEU A 248 11.50 13.01 1.22
CA LEU A 248 10.16 12.49 1.52
C LEU A 248 10.23 11.41 2.60
N GLN A 249 9.51 11.65 3.68
CA GLN A 249 9.49 10.74 4.82
C GLN A 249 8.55 9.55 4.58
N TYR A 250 8.98 8.39 5.04
CA TYR A 250 8.21 7.15 5.03
C TYR A 250 8.08 6.61 6.46
N ASP A 251 6.86 6.21 6.81
CA ASP A 251 6.60 5.58 8.11
C ASP A 251 7.18 4.17 8.19
N SER A 252 7.53 3.79 9.41
CA SER A 252 7.81 2.42 9.76
C SER A 252 6.53 1.70 10.18
N ALA A 253 6.31 0.53 9.61
CA ALA A 253 5.24 -0.37 10.05
C ALA A 253 5.68 -1.82 9.96
N SER A 254 5.32 -2.58 10.99
CA SER A 254 5.60 -4.01 11.08
C SER A 254 4.33 -4.79 11.39
N ARG A 255 4.26 -5.99 10.86
CA ARG A 255 3.22 -6.97 11.14
C ARG A 255 3.86 -8.19 11.81
N VAL A 256 3.24 -8.66 12.89
CA VAL A 256 3.54 -9.96 13.49
C VAL A 256 2.26 -10.76 13.45
N MET A 257 2.27 -11.87 12.76
CA MET A 257 1.13 -12.74 12.50
C MET A 257 1.36 -14.05 13.22
N LEU A 258 0.45 -14.40 14.13
CA LEU A 258 0.62 -15.51 15.08
C LEU A 258 -0.55 -16.48 14.88
N GLN A 259 -0.26 -17.65 14.29
CA GLN A 259 -1.23 -18.72 14.18
C GLN A 259 -1.39 -19.44 15.51
N CYS A 260 -2.65 -19.67 15.88
CA CYS A 260 -3.07 -20.41 17.06
C CYS A 260 -3.88 -21.62 16.65
N GLY A 261 -3.73 -22.72 17.38
CA GLY A 261 -4.44 -23.99 17.13
C GLY A 261 -5.95 -23.88 17.31
N THR A 262 -6.40 -22.90 18.08
CA THR A 262 -7.82 -22.56 18.24
C THR A 262 -8.02 -21.05 18.24
N ARG A 263 -9.23 -20.59 17.97
CA ARG A 263 -9.64 -19.18 18.13
C ARG A 263 -10.02 -18.90 19.58
N PHE A 264 -9.11 -19.16 20.50
CA PHE A 264 -9.33 -19.09 21.94
C PHE A 264 -9.87 -17.73 22.43
N TRP A 265 -9.62 -16.64 21.69
CA TRP A 265 -10.16 -15.31 21.98
C TRP A 265 -11.69 -15.23 21.85
N GLU A 266 -12.33 -16.14 21.11
CA GLU A 266 -13.78 -16.17 20.93
C GLU A 266 -14.50 -16.77 22.15
N THR A 267 -13.80 -17.56 22.99
CA THR A 267 -14.39 -18.23 24.15
C THR A 267 -14.86 -17.26 25.24
N ASN A 268 -14.28 -16.06 25.30
CA ASN A 268 -14.58 -15.03 26.29
C ASN A 268 -15.44 -13.88 25.70
N ARG A 269 -16.29 -14.17 24.73
CA ARG A 269 -17.15 -13.20 24.01
C ARG A 269 -16.38 -12.08 23.31
N SER A 270 -15.06 -12.19 23.14
CA SER A 270 -14.25 -11.29 22.36
C SER A 270 -14.28 -11.68 20.89
N ASN A 271 -14.18 -10.70 20.01
CA ASN A 271 -14.06 -10.93 18.58
C ASN A 271 -12.59 -10.96 18.09
N GLY A 272 -11.62 -10.87 19.01
CA GLY A 272 -10.19 -10.84 18.69
C GLY A 272 -9.65 -9.51 18.22
N PHE A 273 -10.49 -8.49 18.02
CA PHE A 273 -10.05 -7.14 17.67
C PHE A 273 -9.73 -6.34 18.93
N ALA A 274 -8.55 -5.72 18.94
CA ALA A 274 -8.13 -4.88 20.06
C ALA A 274 -7.42 -3.61 19.56
N ILE A 275 -7.58 -2.54 20.34
CA ILE A 275 -6.78 -1.33 20.24
C ILE A 275 -5.97 -1.18 21.54
N THR A 276 -4.67 -0.99 21.42
CA THR A 276 -3.77 -1.08 22.57
C THR A 276 -2.69 0.01 22.51
N ASP A 277 -1.89 0.10 23.57
CA ASP A 277 -0.72 0.99 23.55
C ASP A 277 0.33 0.46 22.58
N GLN A 278 0.68 -0.83 22.71
CA GLN A 278 1.58 -1.57 21.83
C GLN A 278 1.24 -3.08 21.87
N PRO A 279 1.05 -3.72 20.71
CA PRO A 279 0.94 -3.14 19.34
C PRO A 279 -0.25 -2.18 19.24
N ALA A 280 -0.23 -1.25 18.29
CA ALA A 280 -1.30 -0.24 18.18
C ALA A 280 -2.68 -0.86 17.91
N GLU A 281 -2.71 -1.90 17.10
CA GLU A 281 -3.92 -2.67 16.79
C GLU A 281 -3.63 -4.16 16.72
N ILE A 282 -4.63 -4.95 17.09
CA ILE A 282 -4.66 -6.40 16.92
C ILE A 282 -5.97 -6.77 16.24
N TRP A 283 -5.91 -7.70 15.31
CA TRP A 283 -7.12 -8.28 14.70
C TRP A 283 -6.90 -9.73 14.27
N PRO A 284 -7.95 -10.57 14.24
CA PRO A 284 -7.86 -11.90 13.66
C PRO A 284 -7.87 -11.80 12.13
N SER A 285 -6.72 -12.04 11.48
CA SER A 285 -6.64 -12.09 10.02
C SER A 285 -7.59 -13.11 9.43
N THR A 286 -7.90 -14.13 10.20
CA THR A 286 -8.78 -15.25 9.85
C THR A 286 -10.27 -14.97 10.10
N PHE A 287 -10.64 -13.77 10.53
CA PHE A 287 -12.04 -13.37 10.51
C PHE A 287 -12.62 -13.57 9.09
N ASN A 288 -13.70 -14.29 8.97
CA ASN A 288 -14.31 -14.76 7.71
C ASN A 288 -13.52 -15.85 6.95
N GLN A 289 -12.55 -16.52 7.58
CA GLN A 289 -11.95 -17.73 7.03
C GLN A 289 -12.50 -18.96 7.81
N PRO A 290 -12.71 -20.12 7.16
CA PRO A 290 -13.22 -21.30 7.82
C PRO A 290 -12.18 -21.96 8.73
N GLY A 291 -12.60 -22.89 9.57
CA GLY A 291 -11.74 -23.73 10.40
C GLY A 291 -11.65 -23.29 11.86
N THR A 292 -11.00 -24.11 12.67
CA THR A 292 -10.79 -23.90 14.11
C THR A 292 -9.55 -23.08 14.41
N ARG A 293 -8.49 -23.22 13.59
CA ARG A 293 -7.29 -22.41 13.70
C ARG A 293 -7.56 -20.95 13.37
N GLY A 294 -6.78 -20.07 13.95
CA GLY A 294 -6.89 -18.66 13.67
C GLY A 294 -5.53 -17.95 13.70
N ILE A 295 -5.44 -16.78 13.07
CA ILE A 295 -4.25 -15.94 13.07
C ILE A 295 -4.61 -14.63 13.73
N LEU A 296 -3.98 -14.32 14.88
CA LEU A 296 -3.98 -12.98 15.45
C LEU A 296 -2.83 -12.17 14.81
N GLN A 297 -3.17 -11.03 14.30
CA GLN A 297 -2.21 -10.13 13.67
C GLN A 297 -2.01 -8.90 14.54
N CYS A 298 -0.77 -8.65 14.91
CA CYS A 298 -0.33 -7.49 15.65
C CYS A 298 0.25 -6.44 14.69
N TYR A 299 -0.20 -5.21 14.80
CA TYR A 299 0.22 -4.10 13.97
C TYR A 299 1.00 -3.07 14.78
N LEU A 300 2.28 -2.94 14.48
CA LEU A 300 3.19 -2.00 15.11
C LEU A 300 3.54 -0.88 14.13
N ARG A 301 3.69 0.35 14.64
CA ARG A 301 4.02 1.55 13.86
C ARG A 301 5.06 2.41 14.56
N GLY A 302 5.71 3.29 13.80
CA GLY A 302 6.68 4.25 14.32
C GLY A 302 7.83 3.56 15.07
N ASP A 303 8.19 4.10 16.23
CA ASP A 303 9.31 3.61 17.03
C ASP A 303 9.16 2.15 17.47
N ALA A 304 7.94 1.70 17.77
CA ALA A 304 7.69 0.30 18.12
C ALA A 304 7.94 -0.65 16.93
N SER A 305 7.64 -0.21 15.71
CA SER A 305 7.98 -0.95 14.50
C SER A 305 9.49 -0.94 14.25
N LEU A 306 10.16 0.20 14.42
CA LEU A 306 11.62 0.30 14.29
C LEU A 306 12.34 -0.56 15.31
N ALA A 307 11.87 -0.62 16.54
CA ALA A 307 12.48 -1.48 17.58
C ALA A 307 12.45 -2.97 17.22
N LEU A 308 11.47 -3.42 16.40
CA LEU A 308 11.45 -4.80 15.91
C LEU A 308 12.53 -5.07 14.86
N THR A 309 12.96 -4.06 14.10
CA THR A 309 14.01 -4.27 13.09
C THR A 309 15.38 -4.60 13.70
N ALA A 310 15.58 -4.24 14.97
CA ALA A 310 16.83 -4.51 15.68
C ALA A 310 17.00 -5.99 16.11
N VAL A 311 15.96 -6.83 15.96
CA VAL A 311 15.97 -8.22 16.44
C VAL A 311 15.50 -9.20 15.36
N GLY A 312 15.90 -10.46 15.49
CA GLY A 312 15.53 -11.53 14.56
C GLY A 312 14.05 -11.94 14.66
N GLU A 313 13.56 -12.68 13.68
CA GLU A 313 12.14 -13.04 13.56
C GLU A 313 11.62 -13.81 14.78
N SER A 314 12.37 -14.80 15.28
CA SER A 314 11.96 -15.57 16.46
C SER A 314 11.77 -14.69 17.69
N GLU A 315 12.63 -13.69 17.87
CA GLU A 315 12.52 -12.76 18.99
C GLU A 315 11.35 -11.78 18.81
N ARG A 316 11.09 -11.32 17.57
CA ARG A 316 9.90 -10.51 17.24
C ARG A 316 8.61 -11.25 17.63
N ILE A 317 8.53 -12.53 17.29
CA ILE A 317 7.41 -13.40 17.64
C ILE A 317 7.29 -13.56 19.16
N SER A 318 8.37 -13.92 19.84
CA SER A 318 8.38 -14.14 21.29
C SER A 318 7.97 -12.90 22.09
N ARG A 319 8.55 -11.72 21.77
CA ARG A 319 8.19 -10.45 22.40
C ARG A 319 6.71 -10.10 22.18
N THR A 320 6.20 -10.34 20.97
CA THR A 320 4.81 -10.05 20.64
C THR A 320 3.87 -10.99 21.35
N LEU A 321 4.18 -12.30 21.44
CA LEU A 321 3.42 -13.29 22.20
C LEU A 321 3.30 -12.91 23.67
N SER A 322 4.42 -12.54 24.31
CA SER A 322 4.43 -12.07 25.70
C SER A 322 3.51 -10.87 25.94
N THR A 323 3.41 -9.97 24.96
CA THR A 323 2.48 -8.83 25.02
C THR A 323 1.06 -9.29 24.78
N LEU A 324 0.85 -10.19 23.83
CA LEU A 324 -0.46 -10.69 23.46
C LEU A 324 -1.11 -11.50 24.60
N ASP A 325 -0.35 -12.25 25.40
CA ASP A 325 -0.86 -12.96 26.58
C ASP A 325 -1.46 -12.04 27.65
N LYS A 326 -1.02 -10.77 27.74
CA LYS A 326 -1.58 -9.77 28.65
C LYS A 326 -2.95 -9.25 28.15
N ILE A 327 -3.18 -9.29 26.85
CA ILE A 327 -4.37 -8.76 26.18
C ILE A 327 -5.40 -9.89 25.98
N PHE A 328 -4.93 -11.03 25.51
CA PHE A 328 -5.68 -12.27 25.26
C PHE A 328 -4.97 -13.41 25.97
N PRO A 329 -5.29 -13.66 27.27
CA PRO A 329 -4.66 -14.72 28.05
C PRO A 329 -4.79 -16.09 27.39
N GLY A 330 -3.68 -16.79 27.30
CA GLY A 330 -3.59 -18.10 26.65
C GLY A 330 -3.04 -18.07 25.21
N ALA A 331 -2.60 -16.91 24.72
CA ALA A 331 -2.00 -16.77 23.39
C ALA A 331 -0.79 -17.67 23.21
N SER A 332 0.17 -17.63 24.13
CA SER A 332 1.37 -18.48 24.07
C SER A 332 1.05 -19.98 24.15
N LYS A 333 0.03 -20.36 24.94
CA LYS A 333 -0.39 -21.77 25.05
C LYS A 333 -1.02 -22.30 23.75
N ASN A 334 -1.67 -21.44 22.98
CA ASN A 334 -2.35 -21.79 21.72
C ASN A 334 -1.46 -21.57 20.50
N PHE A 335 -0.31 -20.93 20.64
CA PHE A 335 0.58 -20.60 19.53
C PHE A 335 1.17 -21.85 18.85
N GLU A 336 1.14 -21.88 17.53
CA GLU A 336 1.70 -22.96 16.69
C GLU A 336 2.88 -22.45 15.84
N THR A 337 2.68 -21.36 15.12
CA THR A 337 3.67 -20.77 14.22
C THR A 337 3.39 -19.27 13.99
N GLY A 338 4.34 -18.58 13.39
CA GLY A 338 4.16 -17.17 13.08
C GLY A 338 5.08 -16.68 11.96
N ALA A 339 4.77 -15.49 11.46
CA ALA A 339 5.57 -14.79 10.47
C ALA A 339 5.64 -13.31 10.81
N THR A 340 6.68 -12.64 10.33
CA THR A 340 6.84 -11.20 10.52
C THR A 340 7.10 -10.50 9.20
N LYS A 341 6.69 -9.22 9.11
CA LYS A 341 7.06 -8.33 8.02
C LYS A 341 7.33 -6.94 8.56
N CYS A 342 8.57 -6.50 8.42
CA CYS A 342 9.01 -5.14 8.73
C CYS A 342 9.25 -4.39 7.41
N TRP A 343 8.43 -3.37 7.11
CA TRP A 343 8.50 -2.68 5.82
C TRP A 343 9.70 -1.73 5.70
N SER A 344 10.27 -1.29 6.83
CA SER A 344 11.47 -0.43 6.84
C SER A 344 12.74 -1.18 6.42
N GLU A 345 12.79 -2.51 6.63
CA GLU A 345 13.89 -3.38 6.22
C GLU A 345 13.75 -3.85 4.77
N ASP A 346 12.59 -3.64 4.17
CA ASP A 346 12.33 -4.12 2.83
C ASP A 346 13.13 -3.31 1.81
N GLU A 347 14.04 -3.98 1.09
CA GLU A 347 14.96 -3.37 0.13
C GLU A 347 14.24 -2.51 -0.93
N TRP A 348 13.09 -3.00 -1.42
CA TRP A 348 12.33 -2.40 -2.50
C TRP A 348 11.15 -1.54 -2.06
N ALA A 349 11.01 -1.31 -0.76
CA ALA A 349 10.00 -0.40 -0.20
C ALA A 349 10.63 0.72 0.62
N GLY A 350 11.61 0.39 1.47
CA GLY A 350 12.31 1.35 2.34
C GLY A 350 11.37 2.11 3.26
N GLY A 351 10.23 1.48 3.62
CA GLY A 351 9.18 2.04 4.46
C GLY A 351 7.78 1.56 4.07
N ALA A 352 6.81 1.83 4.91
CA ALA A 352 5.45 1.33 4.74
C ALA A 352 4.60 2.25 3.84
N TRP A 353 4.62 3.55 4.09
CA TRP A 353 3.91 4.58 3.30
C TRP A 353 4.51 5.96 3.52
N ALA A 354 4.23 6.88 2.59
CA ALA A 354 4.72 8.24 2.63
C ALA A 354 3.72 9.21 3.29
N HIS A 355 4.23 10.37 3.73
CA HIS A 355 3.44 11.49 4.26
C HIS A 355 3.75 12.79 3.51
N PRO A 356 3.38 12.90 2.23
CA PRO A 356 3.51 14.18 1.51
C PRO A 356 2.47 15.18 2.00
N ASP A 357 2.84 16.44 2.09
CA ASP A 357 1.88 17.54 2.16
C ASP A 357 1.34 17.91 0.77
N ALA A 358 0.32 18.76 0.70
CA ALA A 358 -0.32 19.14 -0.57
C ALA A 358 0.67 19.78 -1.56
N LYS A 359 1.61 20.61 -1.09
CA LYS A 359 2.63 21.27 -1.95
C LYS A 359 3.63 20.23 -2.45
N GLN A 360 3.98 19.28 -1.63
CA GLN A 360 4.85 18.17 -2.04
C GLN A 360 4.17 17.31 -3.10
N ILE A 361 2.87 17.01 -2.95
CA ILE A 361 2.11 16.26 -3.97
C ILE A 361 2.16 16.97 -5.31
N GLU A 362 1.91 18.29 -5.35
CA GLU A 362 2.00 19.09 -6.59
C GLU A 362 3.37 18.98 -7.29
N LEU A 363 4.45 18.95 -6.51
CA LEU A 363 5.80 18.79 -7.05
C LEU A 363 6.09 17.33 -7.43
N ILE A 364 5.61 16.35 -6.66
CA ILE A 364 5.78 14.92 -6.93
C ILE A 364 5.14 14.54 -8.26
N VAL A 365 3.93 15.02 -8.54
CA VAL A 365 3.18 14.64 -9.74
C VAL A 365 3.72 15.30 -11.03
N ARG A 366 4.44 16.42 -10.95
CA ARG A 366 4.96 17.10 -12.15
C ARG A 366 5.90 16.18 -12.93
N PRO A 367 5.69 15.99 -14.23
CA PRO A 367 6.67 15.31 -15.07
C PRO A 367 8.03 16.05 -15.13
N GLU A 368 9.09 15.29 -15.26
CA GLU A 368 10.43 15.78 -15.56
C GLU A 368 10.80 15.37 -17.00
N GLY A 369 10.50 16.23 -17.94
CA GLY A 369 10.63 15.91 -19.36
C GLY A 369 9.75 14.72 -19.77
N ARG A 370 10.38 13.61 -20.10
CA ARG A 370 9.68 12.37 -20.51
C ARG A 370 9.44 11.39 -19.37
N VAL A 371 9.76 11.78 -18.12
CA VAL A 371 9.59 10.97 -16.92
C VAL A 371 8.36 11.43 -16.15
N HIS A 372 7.41 10.53 -15.95
CA HIS A 372 6.19 10.71 -15.17
C HIS A 372 6.31 9.98 -13.83
N PHE A 373 5.51 10.36 -12.84
CA PHE A 373 5.60 9.82 -11.48
C PHE A 373 4.24 9.36 -10.97
N ALA A 374 4.18 8.16 -10.38
CA ALA A 374 3.01 7.62 -9.70
C ALA A 374 3.42 6.82 -8.45
N GLY A 375 2.47 6.55 -7.60
CA GLY A 375 2.62 5.86 -6.32
C GLY A 375 1.64 6.44 -5.32
N GLU A 376 1.44 5.78 -4.18
CA GLU A 376 0.55 6.33 -3.13
C GLU A 376 1.00 7.71 -2.64
N HIS A 377 2.31 8.01 -2.72
CA HIS A 377 2.90 9.29 -2.38
C HIS A 377 2.58 10.41 -3.39
N ALA A 378 2.05 10.07 -4.55
CA ALA A 378 1.65 10.99 -5.63
C ALA A 378 0.12 11.21 -5.69
N SER A 379 -0.57 11.07 -4.55
CA SER A 379 -2.02 11.22 -4.41
C SER A 379 -2.38 11.82 -3.05
N HIS A 380 -3.53 12.50 -2.99
CA HIS A 380 -4.14 12.94 -1.72
C HIS A 380 -4.60 11.78 -0.84
N HIS A 381 -4.82 10.58 -1.42
CA HIS A 381 -5.03 9.32 -0.71
C HIS A 381 -3.71 8.60 -0.43
N ALA A 382 -2.67 9.33 -0.02
CA ALA A 382 -1.40 8.73 0.40
C ALA A 382 -1.62 7.67 1.48
N SER A 383 -0.73 6.67 1.56
CA SER A 383 -0.81 5.53 2.49
C SER A 383 -1.85 4.46 2.12
N TRP A 384 -2.55 4.57 0.99
CA TRP A 384 -3.62 3.68 0.59
C TRP A 384 -3.43 3.06 -0.80
N MET A 385 -4.05 1.90 -1.02
CA MET A 385 -4.18 1.29 -2.35
C MET A 385 -4.90 2.24 -3.32
N GLN A 386 -5.90 2.96 -2.82
CA GLN A 386 -6.63 4.00 -3.55
C GLN A 386 -5.69 5.01 -4.19
N GLY A 387 -4.80 5.62 -3.40
CA GLY A 387 -3.86 6.63 -3.90
C GLY A 387 -2.86 6.08 -4.91
N ALA A 388 -2.44 4.82 -4.74
CA ALA A 388 -1.60 4.17 -5.73
C ALA A 388 -2.32 4.03 -7.09
N ILE A 389 -3.56 3.55 -7.09
CA ILE A 389 -4.37 3.36 -8.30
C ILE A 389 -4.70 4.71 -8.95
N GLU A 390 -5.15 5.69 -8.17
CA GLU A 390 -5.45 7.05 -8.66
C GLU A 390 -4.26 7.68 -9.37
N SER A 391 -3.10 7.64 -8.73
CA SER A 391 -1.88 8.21 -9.30
C SER A 391 -1.43 7.47 -10.56
N GLY A 392 -1.63 6.16 -10.62
CA GLY A 392 -1.38 5.36 -11.81
C GLY A 392 -2.29 5.74 -12.96
N ASN A 393 -3.61 5.83 -12.72
CA ASN A 393 -4.59 6.24 -13.72
C ASN A 393 -4.33 7.66 -14.23
N ARG A 394 -4.02 8.62 -13.32
CA ARG A 394 -3.63 9.99 -13.70
C ARG A 394 -2.41 9.98 -14.62
N ALA A 395 -1.36 9.27 -14.24
CA ALA A 395 -0.13 9.22 -15.03
C ALA A 395 -0.33 8.54 -16.40
N ALA A 396 -1.23 7.55 -16.48
CA ALA A 396 -1.61 6.95 -17.75
C ALA A 396 -2.28 7.96 -18.69
N VAL A 397 -3.18 8.79 -18.18
CA VAL A 397 -3.80 9.89 -18.95
C VAL A 397 -2.75 10.90 -19.41
N GLU A 398 -1.87 11.35 -18.53
CA GLU A 398 -0.79 12.29 -18.86
C GLU A 398 0.09 11.76 -20.00
N ILE A 399 0.48 10.47 -19.94
CA ILE A 399 1.31 9.83 -20.97
C ILE A 399 0.53 9.66 -22.27
N ASN A 400 -0.74 9.27 -22.21
CA ASN A 400 -1.59 9.14 -23.38
C ASN A 400 -1.77 10.46 -24.13
N GLU A 401 -1.91 11.58 -23.40
CA GLU A 401 -2.11 12.93 -23.93
C GLU A 401 -0.78 13.65 -24.30
N ALA A 402 0.35 13.19 -23.80
CA ALA A 402 1.64 13.81 -24.08
C ALA A 402 1.98 13.75 -25.58
N ALA A 403 2.56 14.84 -26.12
CA ALA A 403 3.03 14.92 -27.50
C ALA A 403 4.26 14.03 -27.76
#